data_f3fe8311bdced07edbd5dc037c9b5b28
#
_entry.id   f3fe8311bdced07edbd5dc037c9b5b28
#
_cell.length_a   1.000
_cell.length_b   1.000
_cell.length_c   1.000
_cell.angle_alpha   90.00
_cell.angle_beta   90.00
_cell.angle_gamma   90.00
#
_symmetry.space_group_name_H-M   'P 1'
#
loop_
_entity.id
_entity.type
_entity.pdbx_description
1 polymer ?
#
loop_
_entity_poly.entity_id
_entity_poly.type
_entity_poly.pdbx_seq_one_letter_code
_entity_poly.pdbx_strand_id
1 'polypeptide(L)'
;IDLQGAYVAPGLINAHCHVESSMAVPEHYCAEELRWGVTTLITDPHEIANVAGATGIHYMLEAGGQMPLNYYVNLPSCVPATRFEHSGCVMDARNMIKLVNEPGVLGMGEMMNVPGVIYNSAEVQKKLDLFQSLGRVIDGHAPCVRGKELAAYVASGIDTDHESISWDEAKEKLRNGLAVLVREGSASRNLTAILRGVIDEGIDVSSLAFCTDDKHLADIRHEGTIRHCVQMAIALGMEPVRALRLATINAARIYGLRRMGAVAPGWEADLVVFDNLQSLIPQAVFHKGVDALKACEKITPVTPNASLQGSVKPAEFDVTTFSLSHFADDREYPVITMLPGEIFTEKSTIMGKDIAA
;
A
#
# COMPACT_ATOMS: atom_id res chain seq x y z
N ILE A 1 -16.98 28.20 -9.36
CA ILE A 1 -17.91 27.05 -9.51
C ILE A 1 -18.87 27.11 -8.35
N ASP A 2 -20.17 27.20 -8.63
CA ASP A 2 -21.23 27.05 -7.61
C ASP A 2 -21.53 25.56 -7.43
N LEU A 3 -21.33 25.06 -6.23
CA LEU A 3 -21.50 23.64 -5.89
C LEU A 3 -22.89 23.31 -5.34
N GLN A 4 -23.79 24.32 -5.26
CA GLN A 4 -25.18 24.15 -4.86
C GLN A 4 -25.41 23.37 -3.55
N GLY A 5 -24.49 23.56 -2.60
CA GLY A 5 -24.52 22.91 -1.28
C GLY A 5 -23.81 21.56 -1.16
N ALA A 6 -23.13 21.10 -2.22
CA ALA A 6 -22.24 19.93 -2.14
C ALA A 6 -21.01 20.20 -1.27
N TYR A 7 -20.37 19.13 -0.79
CA TYR A 7 -19.22 19.22 0.10
C TYR A 7 -17.92 19.17 -0.69
N VAL A 8 -16.97 20.04 -0.33
CA VAL A 8 -15.60 20.01 -0.86
C VAL A 8 -14.67 19.46 0.22
N ALA A 9 -13.89 18.48 -0.17
CA ALA A 9 -12.79 17.95 0.65
C ALA A 9 -11.48 18.04 -0.14
N PRO A 10 -10.32 17.95 0.52
CA PRO A 10 -9.05 17.69 -0.18
C PRO A 10 -9.15 16.37 -0.96
N GLY A 11 -8.43 16.25 -2.05
CA GLY A 11 -8.27 14.98 -2.75
C GLY A 11 -7.74 13.91 -1.82
N LEU A 12 -8.27 12.70 -1.96
CA LEU A 12 -7.93 11.58 -1.09
C LEU A 12 -6.53 11.05 -1.40
N ILE A 13 -5.86 10.53 -0.38
CA ILE A 13 -4.49 9.99 -0.45
C ILE A 13 -4.53 8.52 -0.07
N ASN A 14 -4.12 7.63 -0.97
CA ASN A 14 -3.83 6.24 -0.65
C ASN A 14 -2.40 6.15 -0.13
N ALA A 15 -2.27 5.92 1.17
CA ALA A 15 -0.99 6.05 1.86
C ALA A 15 -0.01 4.89 1.61
N HIS A 16 -0.48 3.76 1.10
CA HIS A 16 0.33 2.61 0.70
C HIS A 16 -0.48 1.69 -0.20
N CYS A 17 0.04 1.34 -1.38
CA CYS A 17 -0.60 0.41 -2.30
C CYS A 17 0.39 -0.22 -3.28
N HIS A 18 0.00 -1.40 -3.80
CA HIS A 18 0.68 -2.13 -4.87
C HIS A 18 -0.20 -2.10 -6.13
N VAL A 19 0.25 -1.38 -7.15
CA VAL A 19 -0.50 -1.28 -8.42
C VAL A 19 -0.59 -2.66 -9.09
N GLU A 20 0.47 -3.43 -8.99
CA GLU A 20 0.61 -4.76 -9.60
C GLU A 20 -0.43 -5.75 -9.09
N SER A 21 -0.77 -5.69 -7.81
CA SER A 21 -1.81 -6.53 -7.17
C SER A 21 -3.20 -6.30 -7.76
N SER A 22 -3.42 -5.13 -8.38
CA SER A 22 -4.66 -4.86 -9.10
C SER A 22 -4.80 -5.65 -10.41
N MET A 23 -3.71 -6.24 -10.91
CA MET A 23 -3.56 -6.87 -12.21
C MET A 23 -3.80 -5.91 -13.38
N ALA A 24 -3.56 -4.62 -13.18
CA ALA A 24 -3.70 -3.59 -14.19
C ALA A 24 -2.40 -2.79 -14.34
N VAL A 25 -2.25 -2.13 -15.47
CA VAL A 25 -1.19 -1.14 -15.68
C VAL A 25 -1.49 0.14 -14.90
N PRO A 26 -0.47 0.96 -14.57
CA PRO A 26 -0.66 2.15 -13.75
C PRO A 26 -1.76 3.09 -14.24
N GLU A 27 -1.89 3.27 -15.56
CA GLU A 27 -2.89 4.17 -16.13
C GLU A 27 -4.32 3.72 -15.83
N HIS A 28 -4.60 2.41 -15.90
CA HIS A 28 -5.93 1.89 -15.60
C HIS A 28 -6.21 1.92 -14.09
N TYR A 29 -5.22 1.59 -13.27
CA TYR A 29 -5.32 1.68 -11.82
C TYR A 29 -5.61 3.12 -11.37
N CYS A 30 -4.80 4.08 -11.82
CA CYS A 30 -4.96 5.49 -11.50
C CYS A 30 -6.32 6.06 -11.98
N ALA A 31 -6.79 5.63 -13.16
CA ALA A 31 -8.09 6.06 -13.67
C ALA A 31 -9.26 5.63 -12.75
N GLU A 32 -9.22 4.41 -12.21
CA GLU A 32 -10.24 3.96 -11.27
C GLU A 32 -10.10 4.66 -9.90
N GLU A 33 -8.88 4.88 -9.42
CA GLU A 33 -8.63 5.65 -8.18
C GLU A 33 -9.17 7.08 -8.27
N LEU A 34 -8.92 7.76 -9.40
CA LEU A 34 -9.46 9.11 -9.64
C LEU A 34 -10.99 9.14 -9.60
N ARG A 35 -11.67 8.14 -10.12
CA ARG A 35 -13.15 8.06 -10.08
C ARG A 35 -13.67 8.06 -8.65
N TRP A 36 -12.90 7.55 -7.71
CA TRP A 36 -13.25 7.50 -6.30
C TRP A 36 -12.68 8.66 -5.47
N GLY A 37 -12.11 9.68 -6.16
CA GLY A 37 -11.64 10.91 -5.53
C GLY A 37 -10.22 10.84 -4.97
N VAL A 38 -9.47 9.78 -5.27
CA VAL A 38 -8.06 9.67 -4.89
C VAL A 38 -7.22 10.46 -5.89
N THR A 39 -6.50 11.45 -5.40
CA THR A 39 -5.63 12.32 -6.20
C THR A 39 -4.15 12.14 -5.87
N THR A 40 -3.84 11.29 -4.91
CA THR A 40 -2.46 10.99 -4.53
C THR A 40 -2.32 9.52 -4.19
N LEU A 41 -1.32 8.88 -4.79
CA LEU A 41 -0.94 7.50 -4.55
C LEU A 41 0.50 7.43 -4.04
N ILE A 42 0.74 6.62 -3.02
CA ILE A 42 2.06 6.24 -2.54
C ILE A 42 2.19 4.75 -2.77
N THR A 43 2.98 4.39 -3.79
CA THR A 43 3.08 3.01 -4.29
C THR A 43 4.41 2.38 -3.90
N ASP A 44 4.41 1.08 -3.66
CA ASP A 44 5.62 0.26 -3.51
C ASP A 44 5.66 -0.80 -4.61
N PRO A 45 6.35 -0.56 -5.73
CA PRO A 45 6.35 -1.48 -6.88
C PRO A 45 7.35 -2.62 -6.71
N HIS A 46 7.25 -3.39 -5.62
CA HIS A 46 8.22 -4.44 -5.33
C HIS A 46 8.06 -5.67 -6.23
N GLU A 47 6.88 -5.95 -6.75
CA GLU A 47 6.63 -7.08 -7.64
C GLU A 47 7.31 -6.88 -8.99
N ILE A 48 7.10 -5.73 -9.63
CA ILE A 48 7.78 -5.44 -10.90
C ILE A 48 9.29 -5.25 -10.70
N ALA A 49 9.70 -4.71 -9.56
CA ALA A 49 11.11 -4.62 -9.21
C ALA A 49 11.74 -6.00 -9.03
N ASN A 50 11.03 -6.96 -8.44
CA ASN A 50 11.48 -8.34 -8.29
C ASN A 50 11.68 -9.06 -9.65
N VAL A 51 10.88 -8.70 -10.65
CA VAL A 51 10.95 -9.29 -12.00
C VAL A 51 11.93 -8.54 -12.89
N ALA A 52 11.94 -7.21 -12.87
CA ALA A 52 12.60 -6.36 -13.87
C ALA A 52 13.51 -5.25 -13.29
N GLY A 53 13.67 -5.19 -11.98
CA GLY A 53 14.57 -4.26 -11.31
C GLY A 53 14.26 -2.79 -11.59
N ALA A 54 15.31 -1.99 -11.78
CA ALA A 54 15.21 -0.56 -12.05
C ALA A 54 14.36 -0.23 -13.30
N THR A 55 14.41 -1.07 -14.32
CA THR A 55 13.60 -0.86 -15.54
C THR A 55 12.11 -0.93 -15.25
N GLY A 56 11.70 -1.85 -14.36
CA GLY A 56 10.31 -1.94 -13.89
C GLY A 56 9.91 -0.70 -13.10
N ILE A 57 10.75 -0.25 -12.18
CA ILE A 57 10.50 0.97 -11.38
C ILE A 57 10.38 2.21 -12.29
N HIS A 58 11.26 2.36 -13.28
CA HIS A 58 11.16 3.48 -14.24
C HIS A 58 9.86 3.44 -15.04
N TYR A 59 9.41 2.25 -15.45
CA TYR A 59 8.11 2.11 -16.12
C TYR A 59 6.96 2.57 -15.22
N MET A 60 6.95 2.18 -13.95
CA MET A 60 5.91 2.60 -13.00
C MET A 60 5.92 4.10 -12.77
N LEU A 61 7.10 4.71 -12.64
CA LEU A 61 7.26 6.17 -12.50
C LEU A 61 6.78 6.92 -13.75
N GLU A 62 7.14 6.43 -14.95
CA GLU A 62 6.74 7.04 -16.22
C GLU A 62 5.24 6.93 -16.44
N ALA A 63 4.68 5.73 -16.33
CA ALA A 63 3.27 5.47 -16.59
C ALA A 63 2.35 6.15 -15.56
N GLY A 64 2.68 6.04 -14.26
CA GLY A 64 1.94 6.72 -13.21
C GLY A 64 2.10 8.24 -13.23
N GLY A 65 3.30 8.73 -13.56
CA GLY A 65 3.62 10.16 -13.61
C GLY A 65 2.92 10.94 -14.72
N GLN A 66 2.38 10.28 -15.75
CA GLN A 66 1.55 10.90 -16.78
C GLN A 66 0.11 11.16 -16.33
N MET A 67 -0.33 10.46 -15.28
CA MET A 67 -1.71 10.53 -14.82
C MET A 67 -2.01 11.87 -14.13
N PRO A 68 -3.23 12.39 -14.23
CA PRO A 68 -3.62 13.64 -13.59
C PRO A 68 -3.89 13.44 -12.09
N LEU A 69 -2.89 12.91 -11.38
CA LEU A 69 -2.82 12.74 -9.92
C LEU A 69 -1.35 12.81 -9.50
N ASN A 70 -1.09 12.87 -8.21
CA ASN A 70 0.26 12.75 -7.67
C ASN A 70 0.60 11.27 -7.50
N TYR A 71 1.55 10.79 -8.28
CA TYR A 71 2.04 9.42 -8.24
C TYR A 71 3.43 9.38 -7.61
N TYR A 72 3.54 8.76 -6.45
CA TYR A 72 4.79 8.61 -5.73
C TYR A 72 5.17 7.14 -5.62
N VAL A 73 6.47 6.88 -5.66
CA VAL A 73 7.05 5.56 -5.49
C VAL A 73 7.94 5.56 -4.26
N ASN A 74 7.68 4.65 -3.33
CA ASN A 74 8.65 4.23 -2.34
C ASN A 74 9.51 3.12 -2.92
N LEU A 75 10.84 3.24 -2.85
CA LEU A 75 11.75 2.26 -3.44
C LEU A 75 11.68 0.94 -2.67
N PRO A 76 11.40 -0.19 -3.34
CA PRO A 76 11.27 -1.49 -2.71
C PRO A 76 12.48 -1.88 -1.86
N SER A 77 12.27 -2.16 -0.59
CA SER A 77 13.33 -2.47 0.36
C SER A 77 13.76 -3.94 0.34
N CYS A 78 12.84 -4.84 0.01
CA CYS A 78 13.02 -6.29 0.15
C CYS A 78 12.79 -7.00 -1.20
N VAL A 79 13.72 -6.82 -2.12
CA VAL A 79 13.74 -7.50 -3.43
C VAL A 79 15.07 -8.24 -3.61
N PRO A 80 15.03 -9.57 -3.69
CA PRO A 80 13.91 -10.47 -3.38
C PRO A 80 13.49 -10.38 -1.91
N ALA A 81 12.27 -10.82 -1.59
CA ALA A 81 11.78 -10.83 -0.21
C ALA A 81 12.58 -11.81 0.66
N THR A 82 13.02 -12.92 0.10
CA THR A 82 13.90 -13.90 0.74
C THR A 82 15.03 -14.38 -0.18
N ARG A 83 16.10 -14.90 0.43
CA ARG A 83 17.21 -15.53 -0.32
C ARG A 83 16.85 -16.85 -1.01
N PHE A 84 15.66 -17.36 -0.79
CA PHE A 84 15.19 -18.63 -1.37
C PHE A 84 14.46 -18.43 -2.69
N GLU A 85 14.23 -17.19 -3.09
CA GLU A 85 13.52 -16.86 -4.32
C GLU A 85 14.45 -16.76 -5.52
N HIS A 86 13.92 -17.08 -6.69
CA HIS A 86 14.54 -16.81 -7.98
C HIS A 86 14.02 -15.46 -8.48
N SER A 87 14.72 -14.38 -8.15
CA SER A 87 14.33 -13.02 -8.59
C SER A 87 15.10 -12.60 -9.83
N GLY A 88 14.50 -11.70 -10.61
CA GLY A 88 15.15 -11.03 -11.74
C GLY A 88 16.12 -9.92 -11.31
N CYS A 89 16.05 -9.48 -10.06
CA CYS A 89 16.86 -8.39 -9.54
C CYS A 89 17.13 -8.55 -8.04
N VAL A 90 18.24 -7.93 -7.59
CA VAL A 90 18.50 -7.69 -6.16
C VAL A 90 18.51 -6.17 -5.95
N MET A 91 17.57 -5.66 -5.15
CA MET A 91 17.51 -4.24 -4.79
C MET A 91 18.31 -4.00 -3.51
N ASP A 92 19.62 -3.87 -3.66
CA ASP A 92 20.54 -3.47 -2.58
C ASP A 92 20.66 -1.93 -2.48
N ALA A 93 21.34 -1.44 -1.44
CA ALA A 93 21.55 0.00 -1.24
C ALA A 93 22.28 0.68 -2.42
N ARG A 94 23.13 -0.06 -3.17
CA ARG A 94 23.84 0.48 -4.34
C ARG A 94 22.90 0.70 -5.54
N ASN A 95 21.89 -0.13 -5.66
CA ASN A 95 20.86 0.03 -6.68
C ASN A 95 19.87 1.13 -6.28
N MET A 96 19.49 1.20 -5.01
CA MET A 96 18.58 2.24 -4.50
C MET A 96 19.18 3.65 -4.63
N ILE A 97 20.48 3.84 -4.38
CA ILE A 97 21.15 5.15 -4.48
C ILE A 97 21.10 5.73 -5.92
N LYS A 98 20.95 4.88 -6.93
CA LYS A 98 20.84 5.32 -8.33
C LYS A 98 19.44 5.85 -8.65
N LEU A 99 18.45 5.39 -7.92
CA LEU A 99 17.01 5.69 -8.14
C LEU A 99 16.47 6.72 -7.16
N VAL A 100 17.11 6.88 -6.01
CA VAL A 100 16.55 7.65 -4.89
C VAL A 100 16.23 9.10 -5.24
N ASN A 101 16.92 9.70 -6.23
CA ASN A 101 16.69 11.07 -6.67
C ASN A 101 15.85 11.19 -7.94
N GLU A 102 15.29 10.09 -8.44
CA GLU A 102 14.36 10.13 -9.58
C GLU A 102 13.09 10.91 -9.20
N PRO A 103 12.57 11.74 -10.10
CA PRO A 103 11.29 12.43 -9.88
C PRO A 103 10.18 11.43 -9.55
N GLY A 104 9.44 11.70 -8.50
CA GLY A 104 8.37 10.81 -8.02
C GLY A 104 8.82 9.79 -6.97
N VAL A 105 10.12 9.60 -6.73
CA VAL A 105 10.59 8.76 -5.63
C VAL A 105 10.47 9.52 -4.31
N LEU A 106 9.67 8.99 -3.38
CA LEU A 106 9.32 9.64 -2.12
C LEU A 106 10.15 9.12 -0.95
N GLY A 107 10.19 7.81 -0.76
CA GLY A 107 10.79 7.17 0.40
C GLY A 107 11.30 5.76 0.12
N MET A 108 11.50 4.99 1.16
CA MET A 108 11.77 3.56 1.10
C MET A 108 10.47 2.78 1.30
N GLY A 109 10.24 1.79 0.46
CA GLY A 109 9.14 0.85 0.56
C GLY A 109 9.24 -0.06 1.78
N GLU A 110 8.20 -0.80 2.02
CA GLU A 110 7.98 -1.58 3.24
C GLU A 110 9.17 -2.47 3.62
N MET A 111 9.65 -2.29 4.85
CA MET A 111 10.74 -3.09 5.40
C MET A 111 10.21 -4.41 5.98
N MET A 112 10.03 -5.41 5.12
CA MET A 112 9.54 -6.74 5.47
C MET A 112 10.57 -7.59 6.23
N ASN A 113 11.87 -7.28 6.11
CA ASN A 113 12.92 -8.07 6.75
C ASN A 113 13.10 -7.69 8.22
N VAL A 114 12.07 -7.92 9.02
CA VAL A 114 12.06 -7.66 10.47
C VAL A 114 13.24 -8.31 11.19
N PRO A 115 13.59 -9.59 10.96
CA PRO A 115 14.77 -10.18 11.58
C PRO A 115 16.07 -9.46 11.20
N GLY A 116 16.18 -9.03 9.93
CA GLY A 116 17.34 -8.27 9.46
C GLY A 116 17.48 -6.91 10.16
N VAL A 117 16.36 -6.27 10.51
CA VAL A 117 16.35 -5.03 11.30
C VAL A 117 16.77 -5.34 12.74
N ILE A 118 16.09 -6.27 13.42
CA ILE A 118 16.29 -6.58 14.84
C ILE A 118 17.70 -7.09 15.12
N TYR A 119 18.24 -7.94 14.24
CA TYR A 119 19.59 -8.51 14.36
C TYR A 119 20.67 -7.70 13.63
N ASN A 120 20.35 -6.48 13.20
CA ASN A 120 21.29 -5.53 12.66
C ASN A 120 22.07 -6.04 11.43
N SER A 121 21.35 -6.64 10.48
CA SER A 121 21.93 -7.11 9.22
C SER A 121 22.56 -5.97 8.44
N ALA A 122 23.84 -6.12 8.03
CA ALA A 122 24.60 -5.08 7.36
C ALA A 122 23.94 -4.56 6.08
N GLU A 123 23.24 -5.40 5.31
CA GLU A 123 22.54 -4.97 4.10
C GLU A 123 21.27 -4.19 4.41
N VAL A 124 20.53 -4.56 5.47
CA VAL A 124 19.37 -3.82 5.93
C VAL A 124 19.81 -2.45 6.45
N GLN A 125 20.84 -2.40 7.31
CA GLN A 125 21.34 -1.14 7.87
C GLN A 125 21.77 -0.14 6.78
N LYS A 126 22.49 -0.59 5.74
CA LYS A 126 22.87 0.29 4.62
C LYS A 126 21.69 0.95 3.92
N LYS A 127 20.55 0.24 3.81
CA LYS A 127 19.33 0.79 3.23
C LYS A 127 18.68 1.80 4.16
N LEU A 128 18.56 1.46 5.44
CA LEU A 128 18.01 2.36 6.47
C LEU A 128 18.84 3.64 6.57
N ASP A 129 20.19 3.52 6.70
CA ASP A 129 21.12 4.64 6.76
C ASP A 129 21.00 5.57 5.54
N LEU A 130 20.80 5.00 4.34
CA LEU A 130 20.64 5.78 3.11
C LEU A 130 19.43 6.70 3.22
N PHE A 131 18.24 6.16 3.54
CA PHE A 131 17.01 6.96 3.57
C PHE A 131 16.95 7.90 4.76
N GLN A 132 17.47 7.49 5.92
CA GLN A 132 17.61 8.38 7.09
C GLN A 132 18.53 9.56 6.79
N SER A 133 19.68 9.33 6.14
CA SER A 133 20.60 10.41 5.78
C SER A 133 19.97 11.44 4.84
N LEU A 134 18.96 11.04 4.08
CA LEU A 134 18.21 11.90 3.17
C LEU A 134 16.96 12.52 3.82
N GLY A 135 16.64 12.16 5.07
CA GLY A 135 15.43 12.59 5.76
C GLY A 135 14.14 12.14 5.07
N ARG A 136 14.15 10.96 4.44
CA ARG A 136 13.01 10.39 3.72
C ARG A 136 12.31 9.34 4.55
N VAL A 137 11.01 9.22 4.39
CA VAL A 137 10.17 8.25 5.09
C VAL A 137 10.59 6.83 4.74
N ILE A 138 10.56 5.97 5.74
CA ILE A 138 10.83 4.54 5.64
C ILE A 138 9.56 3.80 6.04
N ASP A 139 8.91 3.16 5.08
CA ASP A 139 7.74 2.35 5.36
C ASP A 139 8.12 1.03 6.06
N GLY A 140 7.26 0.60 6.95
CA GLY A 140 7.40 -0.64 7.68
C GLY A 140 6.36 -1.69 7.31
N HIS A 141 6.70 -2.93 7.64
CA HIS A 141 5.89 -4.12 7.48
C HIS A 141 6.22 -5.07 8.64
N ALA A 142 5.47 -4.97 9.72
CA ALA A 142 5.81 -5.64 10.98
C ALA A 142 4.61 -6.37 11.59
N PRO A 143 4.04 -7.40 10.90
CA PRO A 143 2.92 -8.16 11.43
C PRO A 143 3.31 -8.89 12.72
N CYS A 144 2.49 -8.78 13.75
CA CYS A 144 2.66 -9.42 15.04
C CYS A 144 3.95 -9.07 15.81
N VAL A 145 4.70 -8.05 15.39
CA VAL A 145 5.91 -7.60 16.07
C VAL A 145 5.54 -6.78 17.31
N ARG A 146 5.98 -7.20 18.49
CA ARG A 146 5.59 -6.64 19.79
C ARG A 146 6.78 -6.45 20.74
N GLY A 147 6.58 -5.71 21.80
CA GLY A 147 7.51 -5.58 22.92
C GLY A 147 8.89 -5.09 22.52
N LYS A 148 9.94 -5.79 22.93
CA LYS A 148 11.34 -5.41 22.66
C LYS A 148 11.71 -5.46 21.19
N GLU A 149 11.13 -6.38 20.43
CA GLU A 149 11.34 -6.49 18.99
C GLU A 149 10.75 -5.30 18.26
N LEU A 150 9.54 -4.87 18.65
CA LEU A 150 8.94 -3.64 18.13
C LEU A 150 9.78 -2.41 18.48
N ALA A 151 10.25 -2.30 19.71
CA ALA A 151 11.11 -1.18 20.11
C ALA A 151 12.41 -1.14 19.29
N ALA A 152 13.03 -2.29 19.01
CA ALA A 152 14.20 -2.37 18.15
C ALA A 152 13.90 -1.98 16.70
N TYR A 153 12.76 -2.42 16.17
CA TYR A 153 12.29 -2.10 14.82
C TYR A 153 12.08 -0.59 14.67
N VAL A 154 11.39 0.04 15.60
CA VAL A 154 11.16 1.50 15.61
C VAL A 154 12.46 2.28 15.79
N ALA A 155 13.31 1.84 16.73
CA ALA A 155 14.60 2.49 16.98
C ALA A 155 15.53 2.48 15.76
N SER A 156 15.28 1.61 14.78
CA SER A 156 16.01 1.58 13.49
C SER A 156 15.53 2.66 12.51
N GLY A 157 14.62 3.56 12.93
CA GLY A 157 14.18 4.71 12.14
C GLY A 157 13.11 4.41 11.10
N ILE A 158 12.36 3.33 11.28
CA ILE A 158 11.17 3.03 10.48
C ILE A 158 10.02 3.87 11.00
N ASP A 159 9.24 4.48 10.09
CA ASP A 159 8.26 5.53 10.39
C ASP A 159 6.81 5.01 10.44
N THR A 160 6.48 3.99 9.65
CA THR A 160 5.09 3.52 9.46
C THR A 160 4.94 2.03 9.68
N ASP A 161 3.69 1.56 9.76
CA ASP A 161 3.31 0.15 9.64
C ASP A 161 1.87 0.04 9.16
N HIS A 162 1.60 -0.91 8.26
CA HIS A 162 0.26 -1.20 7.74
C HIS A 162 -0.23 -2.61 8.05
N GLU A 163 0.56 -3.41 8.78
CA GLU A 163 0.32 -4.83 9.02
C GLU A 163 -0.42 -5.14 10.33
N SER A 164 -0.89 -4.11 11.03
CA SER A 164 -1.66 -4.32 12.26
C SER A 164 -3.01 -4.94 11.98
N ILE A 165 -3.30 -6.08 12.62
CA ILE A 165 -4.57 -6.82 12.46
C ILE A 165 -5.56 -6.58 13.60
N SER A 166 -5.12 -5.99 14.69
CA SER A 166 -5.93 -5.72 15.88
C SER A 166 -5.66 -4.35 16.45
N TRP A 167 -6.62 -3.84 17.23
CA TRP A 167 -6.44 -2.57 17.93
C TRP A 167 -5.27 -2.61 18.93
N ASP A 168 -5.11 -3.70 19.69
CA ASP A 168 -4.03 -3.82 20.66
C ASP A 168 -2.65 -3.75 20.00
N GLU A 169 -2.49 -4.31 18.83
CA GLU A 169 -1.27 -4.24 18.05
C GLU A 169 -1.03 -2.82 17.52
N ALA A 170 -2.03 -2.23 16.86
CA ALA A 170 -1.96 -0.88 16.34
C ALA A 170 -1.65 0.15 17.45
N LYS A 171 -2.31 0.00 18.62
CA LYS A 171 -2.12 0.84 19.78
C LYS A 171 -0.69 0.77 20.33
N GLU A 172 -0.09 -0.42 20.36
CA GLU A 172 1.30 -0.58 20.81
C GLU A 172 2.26 0.10 19.82
N LYS A 173 2.05 -0.05 18.52
CA LYS A 173 2.85 0.60 17.48
C LYS A 173 2.76 2.13 17.58
N LEU A 174 1.55 2.69 17.73
CA LEU A 174 1.33 4.11 17.94
C LEU A 174 2.06 4.63 19.21
N ARG A 175 2.02 3.88 20.32
CA ARG A 175 2.73 4.24 21.55
C ARG A 175 4.25 4.22 21.42
N ASN A 176 4.77 3.43 20.51
CA ASN A 176 6.19 3.40 20.17
C ASN A 176 6.60 4.44 19.12
N GLY A 177 5.64 5.25 18.61
CA GLY A 177 5.92 6.35 17.69
C GLY A 177 5.76 6.02 16.20
N LEU A 178 5.36 4.79 15.84
CA LEU A 178 5.01 4.48 14.44
C LEU A 178 3.70 5.16 14.05
N ALA A 179 3.61 5.65 12.84
CA ALA A 179 2.34 5.92 12.22
C ALA A 179 1.70 4.60 11.76
N VAL A 180 0.39 4.43 11.98
CA VAL A 180 -0.32 3.22 11.55
C VAL A 180 -1.18 3.54 10.34
N LEU A 181 -0.89 2.86 9.24
CA LEU A 181 -1.69 2.92 8.03
C LEU A 181 -2.76 1.83 8.13
N VAL A 182 -4.01 2.26 8.29
CA VAL A 182 -5.14 1.36 8.51
C VAL A 182 -5.57 0.78 7.17
N ARG A 183 -5.36 -0.52 7.00
CA ARG A 183 -5.51 -1.22 5.74
C ARG A 183 -6.91 -1.75 5.49
N GLU A 184 -7.39 -1.59 4.22
CA GLU A 184 -8.61 -2.22 3.71
C GLU A 184 -8.40 -2.64 2.25
N GLY A 185 -7.75 -3.79 2.07
CA GLY A 185 -7.43 -4.39 0.78
C GLY A 185 -8.50 -5.32 0.22
N SER A 186 -8.13 -6.23 -0.66
CA SER A 186 -9.02 -7.30 -1.15
C SER A 186 -9.04 -8.50 -0.21
N ALA A 187 -7.88 -8.97 0.23
CA ALA A 187 -7.74 -10.11 1.13
C ALA A 187 -7.62 -9.68 2.59
N SER A 188 -6.81 -8.66 2.87
CA SER A 188 -6.54 -8.18 4.23
C SER A 188 -7.40 -6.97 4.57
N ARG A 189 -8.37 -7.15 5.47
CA ARG A 189 -9.43 -6.19 5.80
C ARG A 189 -9.46 -5.90 7.30
N ASN A 190 -8.52 -5.08 7.77
CA ASN A 190 -8.31 -4.88 9.20
C ASN A 190 -8.90 -3.55 9.74
N LEU A 191 -9.47 -2.71 8.87
CA LEU A 191 -9.99 -1.38 9.22
C LEU A 191 -10.99 -1.42 10.39
N THR A 192 -11.99 -2.30 10.33
CA THR A 192 -13.02 -2.38 11.36
C THR A 192 -12.43 -2.77 12.73
N ALA A 193 -11.49 -3.71 12.76
CA ALA A 193 -10.87 -4.19 13.99
C ALA A 193 -10.07 -3.07 14.69
N ILE A 194 -9.39 -2.25 13.91
CA ILE A 194 -8.57 -1.14 14.42
C ILE A 194 -9.45 0.05 14.82
N LEU A 195 -10.36 0.49 13.94
CA LEU A 195 -11.12 1.73 14.16
C LEU A 195 -12.13 1.63 15.30
N ARG A 196 -12.68 0.46 15.60
CA ARG A 196 -13.52 0.29 16.80
C ARG A 196 -12.78 0.71 18.06
N GLY A 197 -11.56 0.21 18.27
CA GLY A 197 -10.76 0.60 19.43
C GLY A 197 -10.37 2.08 19.43
N VAL A 198 -10.07 2.65 18.26
CA VAL A 198 -9.80 4.10 18.11
C VAL A 198 -11.00 4.94 18.54
N ILE A 199 -12.21 4.52 18.16
CA ILE A 199 -13.46 5.24 18.49
C ILE A 199 -13.81 5.07 19.96
N ASP A 200 -13.81 3.83 20.46
CA ASP A 200 -14.19 3.50 21.83
C ASP A 200 -13.28 4.15 22.88
N GLU A 201 -11.98 4.24 22.60
CA GLU A 201 -11.01 4.88 23.50
C GLU A 201 -10.82 6.37 23.24
N GLY A 202 -11.41 6.94 22.19
CA GLY A 202 -11.29 8.37 21.87
C GLY A 202 -9.87 8.83 21.53
N ILE A 203 -9.04 7.95 20.95
CA ILE A 203 -7.62 8.20 20.66
C ILE A 203 -7.45 9.29 19.60
N ASP A 204 -6.39 10.10 19.73
CA ASP A 204 -5.98 11.03 18.68
C ASP A 204 -5.59 10.24 17.40
N VAL A 205 -6.12 10.68 16.26
CA VAL A 205 -5.92 10.04 14.96
C VAL A 205 -4.79 10.66 14.15
N SER A 206 -4.03 11.58 14.69
CA SER A 206 -3.01 12.35 13.92
C SER A 206 -1.92 11.47 13.30
N SER A 207 -1.62 10.31 13.89
CA SER A 207 -0.66 9.31 13.41
C SER A 207 -1.34 8.11 12.72
N LEU A 208 -2.61 8.27 12.30
CA LEU A 208 -3.34 7.28 11.52
C LEU A 208 -3.60 7.80 10.12
N ALA A 209 -3.46 6.93 9.12
CA ALA A 209 -3.91 7.18 7.75
C ALA A 209 -4.56 5.91 7.19
N PHE A 210 -5.28 6.03 6.05
CA PHE A 210 -5.82 4.89 5.34
C PHE A 210 -4.90 4.45 4.21
N CYS A 211 -4.87 3.14 3.98
CA CYS A 211 -4.22 2.53 2.82
C CYS A 211 -5.05 1.34 2.30
N THR A 212 -4.72 0.87 1.11
CA THR A 212 -5.34 -0.34 0.57
C THR A 212 -4.42 -1.54 0.62
N ASP A 213 -3.11 -1.32 0.51
CA ASP A 213 -2.17 -2.41 0.28
C ASP A 213 -2.56 -3.15 -1.01
N ASP A 214 -2.69 -4.47 -1.00
CA ASP A 214 -3.13 -5.29 -2.13
C ASP A 214 -4.63 -5.16 -2.38
N LYS A 215 -5.02 -4.55 -3.52
CA LYS A 215 -6.43 -4.44 -3.89
C LYS A 215 -6.65 -4.69 -5.38
N HIS A 216 -7.51 -5.67 -5.69
CA HIS A 216 -7.88 -6.01 -7.06
C HIS A 216 -8.69 -4.91 -7.74
N LEU A 217 -8.45 -4.72 -9.05
CA LEU A 217 -9.16 -3.69 -9.82
C LEU A 217 -10.69 -3.87 -9.81
N ALA A 218 -11.17 -5.11 -9.76
CA ALA A 218 -12.60 -5.40 -9.66
C ALA A 218 -13.20 -4.86 -8.36
N ASP A 219 -12.51 -5.02 -7.23
CA ASP A 219 -12.94 -4.50 -5.94
C ASP A 219 -12.86 -2.97 -5.90
N ILE A 220 -11.78 -2.39 -6.45
CA ILE A 220 -11.65 -0.94 -6.60
C ILE A 220 -12.83 -0.37 -7.36
N ARG A 221 -13.19 -0.99 -8.47
CA ARG A 221 -14.30 -0.55 -9.32
C ARG A 221 -15.66 -0.67 -8.65
N HIS A 222 -15.84 -1.67 -7.81
CA HIS A 222 -17.13 -1.97 -7.13
C HIS A 222 -17.33 -1.11 -5.88
N GLU A 223 -16.34 -1.02 -5.00
CA GLU A 223 -16.48 -0.37 -3.69
C GLU A 223 -15.61 0.89 -3.51
N GLY A 224 -14.61 1.08 -4.37
CA GLY A 224 -13.60 2.13 -4.22
C GLY A 224 -12.45 1.71 -3.31
N THR A 225 -11.62 2.68 -2.96
CA THR A 225 -10.44 2.50 -2.11
C THR A 225 -10.54 3.36 -0.85
N ILE A 226 -9.83 4.45 -0.80
CA ILE A 226 -9.77 5.35 0.38
C ILE A 226 -11.14 5.97 0.70
N ARG A 227 -11.95 6.27 -0.33
CA ARG A 227 -13.34 6.68 -0.12
C ARG A 227 -14.13 5.62 0.66
N HIS A 228 -13.94 4.34 0.32
CA HIS A 228 -14.58 3.22 1.03
C HIS A 228 -14.13 3.17 2.49
N CYS A 229 -12.84 3.34 2.77
CA CYS A 229 -12.31 3.42 4.13
C CYS A 229 -12.97 4.55 4.94
N VAL A 230 -13.11 5.74 4.35
CA VAL A 230 -13.79 6.88 5.00
C VAL A 230 -15.26 6.54 5.27
N GLN A 231 -15.96 5.94 4.32
CA GLN A 231 -17.36 5.54 4.47
C GLN A 231 -17.54 4.52 5.60
N MET A 232 -16.67 3.50 5.66
CA MET A 232 -16.67 2.52 6.74
C MET A 232 -16.41 3.16 8.10
N ALA A 233 -15.45 4.08 8.20
CA ALA A 233 -15.14 4.80 9.44
C ALA A 233 -16.36 5.60 9.94
N ILE A 234 -17.06 6.29 9.05
CA ILE A 234 -18.31 7.02 9.37
C ILE A 234 -19.41 6.05 9.82
N ALA A 235 -19.57 4.93 9.13
CA ALA A 235 -20.56 3.90 9.49
C ALA A 235 -20.28 3.27 10.88
N LEU A 236 -19.02 3.22 11.30
CA LEU A 236 -18.59 2.80 12.63
C LEU A 236 -18.82 3.87 13.72
N GLY A 237 -19.24 5.09 13.34
CA GLY A 237 -19.53 6.20 14.27
C GLY A 237 -18.43 7.26 14.35
N MET A 238 -17.40 7.21 13.50
CA MET A 238 -16.42 8.29 13.47
C MET A 238 -17.03 9.55 12.85
N GLU A 239 -16.69 10.71 13.41
CA GLU A 239 -17.14 12.01 12.86
C GLU A 239 -16.56 12.18 11.42
N PRO A 240 -17.37 12.63 10.43
CA PRO A 240 -16.97 12.64 9.01
C PRO A 240 -15.67 13.41 8.72
N VAL A 241 -15.47 14.59 9.32
CA VAL A 241 -14.23 15.37 9.13
C VAL A 241 -13.04 14.64 9.73
N ARG A 242 -13.25 13.96 10.87
CA ARG A 242 -12.20 13.16 11.52
C ARG A 242 -11.81 11.97 10.62
N ALA A 243 -12.77 11.29 9.99
CA ALA A 243 -12.53 10.21 9.03
C ALA A 243 -11.79 10.72 7.78
N LEU A 244 -12.22 11.87 7.22
CA LEU A 244 -11.57 12.49 6.08
C LEU A 244 -10.11 12.91 6.38
N ARG A 245 -9.78 13.27 7.61
CA ARG A 245 -8.39 13.59 7.99
C ARG A 245 -7.45 12.39 7.83
N LEU A 246 -7.90 11.16 8.10
CA LEU A 246 -7.10 9.95 7.88
C LEU A 246 -6.82 9.73 6.39
N ALA A 247 -7.75 10.14 5.55
CA ALA A 247 -7.67 10.01 4.10
C ALA A 247 -6.92 11.18 3.40
N THR A 248 -6.48 12.18 4.13
CA THR A 248 -5.99 13.44 3.55
C THR A 248 -4.78 13.99 4.31
N ILE A 249 -5.00 14.94 5.23
CA ILE A 249 -3.93 15.69 5.90
C ILE A 249 -3.01 14.80 6.75
N ASN A 250 -3.52 13.71 7.33
CA ASN A 250 -2.69 12.83 8.14
C ASN A 250 -1.70 12.06 7.25
N ALA A 251 -2.18 11.45 6.16
CA ALA A 251 -1.31 10.79 5.18
C ALA A 251 -0.26 11.78 4.62
N ALA A 252 -0.70 12.99 4.25
CA ALA A 252 0.21 14.02 3.77
C ALA A 252 1.31 14.37 4.80
N ARG A 253 0.97 14.44 6.09
CA ARG A 253 1.94 14.73 7.17
C ARG A 253 2.90 13.58 7.41
N ILE A 254 2.40 12.35 7.43
CA ILE A 254 3.24 11.14 7.61
C ILE A 254 4.33 11.09 6.54
N TYR A 255 3.98 11.38 5.30
CA TYR A 255 4.92 11.34 4.17
C TYR A 255 5.61 12.68 3.85
N GLY A 256 5.42 13.71 4.69
CA GLY A 256 6.05 15.01 4.48
C GLY A 256 5.59 15.76 3.23
N LEU A 257 4.40 15.45 2.70
CA LEU A 257 3.81 16.08 1.52
C LEU A 257 3.30 17.48 1.89
N ARG A 258 4.13 18.48 1.62
CA ARG A 258 3.84 19.86 2.02
C ARG A 258 2.74 20.47 1.16
N ARG A 259 1.81 21.20 1.81
CA ARG A 259 0.68 21.90 1.16
C ARG A 259 -0.30 20.97 0.44
N MET A 260 -0.42 19.72 0.91
CA MET A 260 -1.38 18.73 0.43
C MET A 260 -2.29 18.27 1.57
N GLY A 261 -3.48 17.81 1.24
CA GLY A 261 -4.42 17.24 2.21
C GLY A 261 -5.27 18.26 2.98
N ALA A 262 -5.31 19.53 2.57
CA ALA A 262 -6.22 20.53 3.13
C ALA A 262 -6.72 21.51 2.06
N VAL A 263 -7.94 22.00 2.22
CA VAL A 263 -8.50 23.10 1.42
C VAL A 263 -8.10 24.40 2.07
N ALA A 264 -7.01 25.01 1.60
CA ALA A 264 -6.47 26.23 2.18
C ALA A 264 -5.76 27.11 1.13
N PRO A 265 -5.71 28.44 1.30
CA PRO A 265 -4.98 29.33 0.39
C PRO A 265 -3.49 28.95 0.30
N GLY A 266 -2.96 28.85 -0.91
CA GLY A 266 -1.57 28.49 -1.18
C GLY A 266 -1.24 27.00 -1.07
N TRP A 267 -2.26 26.15 -0.90
CA TRP A 267 -2.14 24.70 -0.95
C TRP A 267 -2.45 24.18 -2.35
N GLU A 268 -2.03 22.95 -2.65
CA GLU A 268 -2.37 22.29 -3.90
C GLU A 268 -3.90 22.16 -4.03
N ALA A 269 -4.41 22.51 -5.21
CA ALA A 269 -5.85 22.41 -5.49
C ALA A 269 -6.25 20.99 -5.93
N ASP A 270 -5.85 20.01 -5.16
CA ASP A 270 -6.31 18.63 -5.26
C ASP A 270 -7.57 18.50 -4.41
N LEU A 271 -8.71 18.41 -5.09
CA LEU A 271 -10.02 18.54 -4.45
C LEU A 271 -10.97 17.46 -4.94
N VAL A 272 -11.84 17.01 -4.05
CA VAL A 272 -12.97 16.18 -4.41
C VAL A 272 -14.26 16.83 -3.93
N VAL A 273 -15.28 16.80 -4.80
CA VAL A 273 -16.62 17.30 -4.49
C VAL A 273 -17.52 16.09 -4.27
N PHE A 274 -18.14 16.01 -3.10
CA PHE A 274 -19.07 14.94 -2.74
C PHE A 274 -20.52 15.46 -2.72
N ASP A 275 -21.46 14.61 -3.09
CA ASP A 275 -22.90 14.87 -2.99
C ASP A 275 -23.33 15.03 -1.52
N ASN A 276 -22.88 14.14 -0.66
CA ASN A 276 -23.12 14.16 0.77
C ASN A 276 -22.01 13.40 1.52
N LEU A 277 -21.97 13.56 2.86
CA LEU A 277 -20.96 12.96 3.71
C LEU A 277 -21.27 11.50 4.15
N GLN A 278 -22.38 10.92 3.72
CA GLN A 278 -22.72 9.52 3.99
C GLN A 278 -22.30 8.62 2.82
N SER A 279 -22.73 8.93 1.61
CA SER A 279 -22.40 8.16 0.41
C SER A 279 -21.00 8.43 -0.09
N LEU A 280 -20.53 9.67 0.07
CA LEU A 280 -19.22 10.14 -0.41
C LEU A 280 -19.01 9.83 -1.89
N ILE A 281 -20.05 9.97 -2.72
CA ILE A 281 -19.94 9.75 -4.17
C ILE A 281 -19.30 11.00 -4.80
N PRO A 282 -18.15 10.87 -5.47
CA PRO A 282 -17.52 12.01 -6.13
C PRO A 282 -18.37 12.57 -7.27
N GLN A 283 -18.66 13.86 -7.24
CA GLN A 283 -19.32 14.61 -8.32
C GLN A 283 -18.30 15.25 -9.26
N ALA A 284 -17.16 15.63 -8.71
CA ALA A 284 -16.02 16.17 -9.46
C ALA A 284 -14.72 15.90 -8.70
N VAL A 285 -13.66 15.70 -9.45
CA VAL A 285 -12.31 15.48 -8.92
C VAL A 285 -11.36 16.44 -9.63
N PHE A 286 -10.59 17.19 -8.87
CA PHE A 286 -9.63 18.15 -9.40
C PHE A 286 -8.22 17.79 -8.94
N HIS A 287 -7.28 17.81 -9.88
CA HIS A 287 -5.85 17.74 -9.62
C HIS A 287 -5.20 19.05 -10.04
N LYS A 288 -4.54 19.72 -9.10
CA LYS A 288 -3.93 21.05 -9.32
C LYS A 288 -4.91 22.06 -9.97
N GLY A 289 -6.18 21.97 -9.58
CA GLY A 289 -7.24 22.85 -10.09
C GLY A 289 -7.81 22.48 -11.46
N VAL A 290 -7.35 21.40 -12.09
CA VAL A 290 -7.85 20.90 -13.38
C VAL A 290 -8.77 19.70 -13.13
N ASP A 291 -9.87 19.61 -13.88
CA ASP A 291 -10.77 18.45 -13.87
C ASP A 291 -10.00 17.17 -14.25
N ALA A 292 -9.73 16.36 -13.25
CA ALA A 292 -8.85 15.20 -13.37
C ALA A 292 -9.47 14.08 -14.22
N LEU A 293 -10.79 13.90 -14.16
CA LEU A 293 -11.47 12.85 -14.94
C LEU A 293 -11.42 13.16 -16.43
N LYS A 294 -11.67 14.42 -16.81
CA LYS A 294 -11.54 14.85 -18.22
C LYS A 294 -10.09 14.86 -18.70
N ALA A 295 -9.15 15.16 -17.83
CA ALA A 295 -7.74 15.09 -18.18
C ALA A 295 -7.30 13.63 -18.40
N CYS A 296 -7.78 12.72 -17.59
CA CYS A 296 -7.49 11.28 -17.68
C CYS A 296 -7.93 10.66 -19.04
N GLU A 297 -9.07 11.09 -19.59
CA GLU A 297 -9.56 10.60 -20.90
C GLU A 297 -8.60 10.89 -22.07
N LYS A 298 -7.65 11.79 -21.91
CA LYS A 298 -6.69 12.20 -22.94
C LYS A 298 -5.34 11.50 -22.80
N ILE A 299 -5.15 10.69 -21.78
CA ILE A 299 -3.89 9.99 -21.56
C ILE A 299 -3.75 8.83 -22.52
N THR A 300 -2.60 8.76 -23.16
CA THR A 300 -2.21 7.59 -23.96
C THR A 300 -1.32 6.71 -23.10
N PRO A 301 -1.67 5.44 -22.90
CA PRO A 301 -0.84 4.55 -22.08
C PRO A 301 0.60 4.44 -22.59
N VAL A 302 1.54 4.34 -21.67
CA VAL A 302 2.95 4.09 -21.98
C VAL A 302 3.09 2.71 -22.56
N THR A 303 3.80 2.59 -23.67
CA THR A 303 4.16 1.28 -24.21
C THR A 303 5.32 0.71 -23.40
N PRO A 304 5.13 -0.41 -22.69
CA PRO A 304 6.22 -1.01 -21.94
C PRO A 304 7.42 -1.34 -22.83
N ASN A 305 8.63 -1.11 -22.31
CA ASN A 305 9.85 -1.51 -23.00
C ASN A 305 9.81 -3.02 -23.31
N ALA A 306 10.29 -3.42 -24.48
CA ALA A 306 10.32 -4.82 -24.90
C ALA A 306 11.03 -5.76 -23.89
N SER A 307 11.98 -5.23 -23.10
CA SER A 307 12.64 -5.99 -22.02
C SER A 307 11.72 -6.33 -20.85
N LEU A 308 10.58 -5.63 -20.68
CA LEU A 308 9.58 -5.93 -19.65
C LEU A 308 8.59 -7.00 -20.10
N GLN A 309 8.46 -7.21 -21.42
CA GLN A 309 7.56 -8.20 -21.99
C GLN A 309 8.22 -9.58 -22.00
N GLY A 310 7.51 -10.58 -21.43
CA GLY A 310 8.01 -11.96 -21.38
C GLY A 310 9.27 -12.13 -20.53
N SER A 311 9.48 -11.28 -19.53
CA SER A 311 10.61 -11.37 -18.59
C SER A 311 10.51 -12.59 -17.65
N VAL A 312 9.31 -13.06 -17.36
CA VAL A 312 9.07 -14.30 -16.64
C VAL A 312 9.04 -15.47 -17.62
N LYS A 313 9.95 -16.42 -17.42
CA LYS A 313 10.12 -17.60 -18.30
C LYS A 313 9.94 -18.88 -17.47
N PRO A 314 8.70 -19.34 -17.25
CA PRO A 314 8.47 -20.58 -16.53
C PRO A 314 9.05 -21.76 -17.31
N ALA A 315 9.59 -22.73 -16.59
CA ALA A 315 9.98 -24.00 -17.19
C ALA A 315 8.74 -24.73 -17.72
N GLU A 316 8.92 -25.57 -18.74
CA GLU A 316 7.87 -26.52 -19.13
C GLU A 316 7.57 -27.46 -17.98
N PHE A 317 6.30 -27.70 -17.72
CA PHE A 317 5.85 -28.61 -16.68
C PHE A 317 4.64 -29.42 -17.15
N ASP A 318 4.55 -30.65 -16.60
CA ASP A 318 3.37 -31.49 -16.82
C ASP A 318 2.33 -31.18 -15.72
N VAL A 319 1.13 -30.79 -16.12
CA VAL A 319 0.01 -30.49 -15.21
C VAL A 319 -0.36 -31.67 -14.30
N THR A 320 -0.05 -32.91 -14.72
CA THR A 320 -0.30 -34.10 -13.92
C THR A 320 0.57 -34.16 -12.64
N THR A 321 1.69 -33.44 -12.61
CA THR A 321 2.52 -33.32 -11.39
C THR A 321 1.81 -32.62 -10.24
N PHE A 322 0.77 -31.85 -10.52
CA PHE A 322 -0.07 -31.18 -9.52
C PHE A 322 -1.26 -32.02 -9.05
N SER A 323 -1.31 -33.32 -9.41
CA SER A 323 -2.38 -34.20 -8.97
C SER A 323 -2.31 -34.46 -7.47
N LEU A 324 -3.41 -34.22 -6.76
CA LEU A 324 -3.55 -34.52 -5.35
C LEU A 324 -3.53 -36.01 -5.04
N SER A 325 -3.77 -36.87 -6.05
CA SER A 325 -3.71 -38.35 -5.91
C SER A 325 -2.35 -38.86 -5.41
N HIS A 326 -1.28 -38.08 -5.57
CA HIS A 326 0.06 -38.42 -5.03
C HIS A 326 0.10 -38.44 -3.50
N PHE A 327 -0.88 -37.84 -2.85
CA PHE A 327 -1.00 -37.80 -1.39
C PHE A 327 -1.99 -38.82 -0.84
N ALA A 328 -2.59 -39.69 -1.68
CA ALA A 328 -3.61 -40.64 -1.28
C ALA A 328 -3.02 -41.81 -0.44
N ASP A 329 -2.50 -41.50 0.73
CA ASP A 329 -1.93 -42.48 1.70
C ASP A 329 -2.29 -42.10 3.15
N ASP A 330 -1.84 -42.89 4.10
CA ASP A 330 -2.09 -42.71 5.54
C ASP A 330 -0.97 -41.92 6.26
N ARG A 331 -0.14 -41.18 5.52
CA ARG A 331 0.89 -40.31 6.15
C ARG A 331 0.32 -38.96 6.45
N GLU A 332 0.91 -38.27 7.43
CA GLU A 332 0.68 -36.85 7.68
C GLU A 332 1.56 -35.99 6.79
N TYR A 333 0.96 -34.96 6.19
CA TYR A 333 1.67 -33.96 5.38
C TYR A 333 1.55 -32.59 6.02
N PRO A 334 2.65 -31.82 6.11
CA PRO A 334 2.58 -30.43 6.51
C PRO A 334 1.87 -29.61 5.42
N VAL A 335 0.92 -28.80 5.84
CA VAL A 335 0.18 -27.90 4.95
C VAL A 335 0.23 -26.47 5.48
N ILE A 336 0.08 -25.52 4.56
CA ILE A 336 -0.09 -24.10 4.86
C ILE A 336 -1.58 -23.82 4.89
N THR A 337 -2.10 -23.51 6.09
CA THR A 337 -3.51 -23.14 6.27
C THR A 337 -3.69 -21.65 6.07
N MET A 338 -4.51 -21.27 5.10
CA MET A 338 -4.90 -19.87 4.88
C MET A 338 -6.00 -19.47 5.86
N LEU A 339 -5.84 -18.31 6.48
CA LEU A 339 -6.84 -17.73 7.39
C LEU A 339 -7.65 -16.67 6.64
N PRO A 340 -8.99 -16.82 6.53
CA PRO A 340 -9.80 -15.85 5.80
C PRO A 340 -9.71 -14.44 6.39
N GLY A 341 -9.41 -13.46 5.55
CA GLY A 341 -9.28 -12.05 5.95
C GLY A 341 -7.91 -11.67 6.53
N GLU A 342 -6.95 -12.61 6.58
CA GLU A 342 -5.62 -12.37 7.10
C GLU A 342 -4.53 -12.62 6.04
N ILE A 343 -3.38 -11.98 6.20
CA ILE A 343 -2.23 -12.15 5.30
C ILE A 343 -1.30 -13.28 5.73
N PHE A 344 -1.31 -13.64 7.00
CA PHE A 344 -0.46 -14.71 7.50
C PHE A 344 -1.19 -16.04 7.45
N THR A 345 -0.38 -17.09 7.48
CA THR A 345 -0.80 -18.47 7.37
C THR A 345 -0.38 -19.24 8.61
N GLU A 346 -1.05 -20.34 8.86
CA GLU A 346 -0.68 -21.27 9.92
C GLU A 346 -0.08 -22.56 9.35
N LYS A 347 0.86 -23.14 10.07
CA LYS A 347 1.34 -24.48 9.78
C LYS A 347 0.42 -25.50 10.46
N SER A 348 -0.15 -26.39 9.66
CA SER A 348 -0.94 -27.51 10.16
C SER A 348 -0.50 -28.83 9.50
N THR A 349 -1.13 -29.92 9.85
CA THR A 349 -0.94 -31.22 9.22
C THR A 349 -2.28 -31.80 8.80
N ILE A 350 -2.30 -32.48 7.66
CA ILE A 350 -3.47 -33.19 7.12
C ILE A 350 -3.04 -34.61 6.72
N MET A 351 -3.90 -35.59 6.93
CA MET A 351 -3.70 -36.93 6.41
C MET A 351 -3.76 -36.95 4.90
N GLY A 352 -2.86 -37.67 4.24
CA GLY A 352 -2.80 -37.69 2.77
C GLY A 352 -4.12 -38.09 2.10
N LYS A 353 -4.83 -39.06 2.68
CA LYS A 353 -6.16 -39.45 2.20
C LYS A 353 -7.19 -38.31 2.22
N ASP A 354 -7.06 -37.37 3.16
CA ASP A 354 -7.97 -36.21 3.29
C ASP A 354 -7.56 -35.07 2.34
N ILE A 355 -6.31 -35.03 1.87
CA ILE A 355 -5.84 -34.12 0.82
C ILE A 355 -6.36 -34.54 -0.55
N ALA A 356 -6.41 -35.85 -0.80
CA ALA A 356 -6.80 -36.42 -2.08
C ALA A 356 -8.32 -36.56 -2.27
N ALA A 357 -9.11 -36.35 -1.21
CA ALA A 357 -10.56 -36.40 -1.21
C ALA A 357 -11.20 -35.09 -1.71
#